data_f766d393d1d89f4457065b75d503b1ca
#
_entry.id   f766d393d1d89f4457065b75d503b1ca
#
_cell.length_a   1.000
_cell.length_b   1.000
_cell.length_c   1.000
_cell.angle_alpha   90.00
_cell.angle_beta   90.00
_cell.angle_gamma   90.00
#
_symmetry.space_group_name_H-M   'P 1'
#
loop_
_entity.id
_entity.type
_entity.pdbx_description
1 polymer ?
#
loop_
_entity_poly.entity_id
_entity_poly.type
_entity_poly.pdbx_seq_one_letter_code
_entity_poly.pdbx_strand_id
1 'polypeptide(L)'
;MTGTDTGLEPFDSTDEGILRDLREVAARLDPCPADLTERILFALTVQALQAEVAELTSQTELVSRSMAPDPTEASTVTFSAEHLSIMVTVVREDAGHTRIDGWLTCGPAEVEVDLSDGRVETVRADADGRFVVTGLPQGGAARLTVRPEEGRPVITPQFSL
;
A
#
# COMPACT_ATOMS: atom_id res chain seq x y z
N MET A 1 -26.54 30.06 27.66
CA MET A 1 -25.34 30.12 26.81
C MET A 1 -25.64 29.29 25.58
N THR A 2 -26.08 29.97 24.54
CA THR A 2 -26.46 29.38 23.24
C THR A 2 -25.19 29.27 22.40
N GLY A 3 -24.73 28.02 22.22
CA GLY A 3 -23.64 27.73 21.28
C GLY A 3 -24.12 27.99 19.85
N THR A 4 -23.47 28.89 19.16
CA THR A 4 -23.68 29.16 17.74
C THR A 4 -23.16 27.95 16.99
N ASP A 5 -24.06 27.09 16.58
CA ASP A 5 -23.80 26.07 15.57
C ASP A 5 -23.51 26.79 14.25
N THR A 6 -22.22 26.96 13.91
CA THR A 6 -21.80 27.41 12.59
C THR A 6 -21.86 26.20 11.65
N GLY A 7 -23.07 25.67 11.49
CA GLY A 7 -23.36 24.65 10.50
C GLY A 7 -23.00 25.19 9.13
N LEU A 8 -22.26 24.40 8.36
CA LEU A 8 -22.05 24.60 6.94
C LEU A 8 -23.41 24.73 6.27
N GLU A 9 -23.80 25.96 5.92
CA GLU A 9 -25.00 26.16 5.09
C GLU A 9 -24.82 25.40 3.77
N PRO A 10 -25.87 24.73 3.29
CA PRO A 10 -25.79 24.06 2.00
C PRO A 10 -25.57 25.10 0.89
N PHE A 11 -24.76 24.74 -0.12
CA PHE A 11 -24.48 25.58 -1.29
C PHE A 11 -25.77 26.05 -1.94
N ASP A 12 -25.87 27.35 -2.17
CA ASP A 12 -26.97 27.97 -2.85
C ASP A 12 -26.62 28.38 -4.30
N SER A 13 -27.60 28.96 -5.02
CA SER A 13 -27.40 29.41 -6.40
C SER A 13 -26.42 30.57 -6.53
N THR A 14 -26.20 31.33 -5.47
CA THR A 14 -25.21 32.41 -5.43
C THR A 14 -23.81 31.84 -5.37
N ASP A 15 -23.64 30.83 -4.52
CA ASP A 15 -22.36 30.09 -4.40
C ASP A 15 -21.99 29.41 -5.73
N GLU A 16 -22.97 28.79 -6.41
CA GLU A 16 -22.75 28.19 -7.73
C GLU A 16 -22.31 29.25 -8.77
N GLY A 17 -22.86 30.44 -8.69
CA GLY A 17 -22.47 31.59 -9.52
C GLY A 17 -21.01 31.96 -9.27
N ILE A 18 -20.63 32.16 -8.01
CA ILE A 18 -19.26 32.49 -7.61
C ILE A 18 -18.29 31.43 -8.06
N LEU A 19 -18.58 30.13 -7.84
CA LEU A 19 -17.73 29.03 -8.25
C LEU A 19 -17.55 28.97 -9.77
N ARG A 20 -18.58 29.28 -10.53
CA ARG A 20 -18.48 29.36 -12.01
C ARG A 20 -17.53 30.46 -12.42
N ASP A 21 -17.70 31.68 -11.87
CA ASP A 21 -16.87 32.82 -12.18
C ASP A 21 -15.40 32.60 -11.79
N LEU A 22 -15.16 31.96 -10.64
CA LEU A 22 -13.82 31.54 -10.22
C LEU A 22 -13.19 30.55 -11.20
N ARG A 23 -13.95 29.56 -11.69
CA ARG A 23 -13.44 28.60 -12.69
C ARG A 23 -13.07 29.32 -14.01
N GLU A 24 -13.87 30.27 -14.45
CA GLU A 24 -13.54 31.04 -15.64
C GLU A 24 -12.28 31.89 -15.47
N VAL A 25 -12.13 32.51 -14.33
CA VAL A 25 -10.92 33.29 -14.00
C VAL A 25 -9.71 32.39 -13.94
N ALA A 26 -9.79 31.27 -13.24
CA ALA A 26 -8.71 30.29 -13.14
C ALA A 26 -8.31 29.73 -14.53
N ALA A 27 -9.29 29.34 -15.34
CA ALA A 27 -9.03 28.84 -16.70
C ALA A 27 -8.36 29.85 -17.62
N ARG A 28 -8.57 31.15 -17.35
CA ARG A 28 -7.99 32.24 -18.17
C ARG A 28 -6.63 32.70 -17.69
N LEU A 29 -6.39 32.71 -16.35
CA LEU A 29 -5.17 33.23 -15.76
C LEU A 29 -4.12 32.14 -15.57
N ASP A 30 -4.56 30.91 -15.29
CA ASP A 30 -3.70 29.75 -15.04
C ASP A 30 -4.32 28.49 -15.67
N PRO A 31 -4.39 28.43 -17.01
CA PRO A 31 -4.95 27.26 -17.67
C PRO A 31 -4.06 26.02 -17.42
N CYS A 32 -4.72 24.91 -17.09
CA CYS A 32 -4.03 23.62 -16.99
C CYS A 32 -3.29 23.34 -18.31
N PRO A 33 -1.97 23.05 -18.30
CA PRO A 33 -1.24 22.68 -19.50
C PRO A 33 -1.89 21.49 -20.21
N ALA A 34 -2.08 21.59 -21.51
CA ALA A 34 -2.77 20.56 -22.29
C ALA A 34 -2.06 19.18 -22.24
N ASP A 35 -0.75 19.20 -21.97
CA ASP A 35 0.12 18.01 -21.87
C ASP A 35 0.33 17.51 -20.43
N LEU A 36 -0.29 18.14 -19.41
CA LEU A 36 -0.04 17.78 -18.01
C LEU A 36 -0.36 16.33 -17.72
N THR A 37 -1.48 15.81 -18.21
CA THR A 37 -1.86 14.41 -18.01
C THR A 37 -0.84 13.45 -18.62
N GLU A 38 -0.39 13.75 -19.83
CA GLU A 38 0.61 12.94 -20.55
C GLU A 38 1.95 12.94 -19.80
N ARG A 39 2.39 14.10 -19.34
CA ARG A 39 3.61 14.24 -18.52
C ARG A 39 3.54 13.49 -17.21
N ILE A 40 2.39 13.53 -16.52
CA ILE A 40 2.18 12.78 -15.28
C ILE A 40 2.22 11.28 -15.56
N LEU A 41 1.49 10.79 -16.59
CA LEU A 41 1.50 9.39 -16.98
C LEU A 41 2.91 8.92 -17.38
N PHE A 42 3.65 9.74 -18.11
CA PHE A 42 5.04 9.44 -18.45
C PHE A 42 5.93 9.36 -17.20
N ALA A 43 5.82 10.31 -16.28
CA ALA A 43 6.60 10.29 -15.04
C ALA A 43 6.28 9.06 -14.18
N LEU A 44 5.00 8.69 -14.06
CA LEU A 44 4.58 7.48 -13.35
C LEU A 44 5.11 6.20 -14.03
N THR A 45 5.10 6.16 -15.38
CA THR A 45 5.66 5.03 -16.14
C THR A 45 7.17 4.90 -15.93
N VAL A 46 7.90 6.02 -15.96
CA VAL A 46 9.35 6.02 -15.68
C VAL A 46 9.64 5.57 -14.26
N GLN A 47 8.85 6.03 -13.28
CA GLN A 47 9.00 5.61 -11.90
C GLN A 47 8.72 4.09 -11.73
N ALA A 48 7.70 3.57 -12.39
CA ALA A 48 7.40 2.14 -12.37
C ALA A 48 8.51 1.29 -13.03
N LEU A 49 9.13 1.79 -14.12
CA LEU A 49 10.26 1.13 -14.78
C LEU A 49 11.55 1.17 -13.93
N GLN A 50 11.66 2.10 -12.99
CA GLN A 50 12.82 2.16 -12.08
C GLN A 50 12.68 1.19 -10.89
N ALA A 51 11.48 0.67 -10.64
CA ALA A 51 11.25 -0.34 -9.63
C ALA A 51 11.69 -1.72 -10.16
N GLU A 52 12.32 -2.50 -9.31
CA GLU A 52 12.66 -3.88 -9.59
C GLU A 52 11.50 -4.80 -9.20
N VAL A 53 11.15 -5.73 -10.08
CA VAL A 53 10.14 -6.76 -9.79
C VAL A 53 10.84 -7.96 -9.17
N ALA A 54 10.50 -8.26 -7.91
CA ALA A 54 11.02 -9.44 -7.23
C ALA A 54 10.43 -10.72 -7.82
N GLU A 55 11.23 -11.77 -7.88
CA GLU A 55 10.81 -13.10 -8.32
C GLU A 55 10.39 -13.95 -7.12
N LEU A 56 9.28 -14.66 -7.25
CA LEU A 56 8.85 -15.64 -6.26
C LEU A 56 9.81 -16.85 -6.28
N THR A 57 10.61 -17.00 -5.23
CA THR A 57 11.60 -18.07 -5.14
C THR A 57 11.11 -19.29 -4.39
N SER A 58 10.24 -19.11 -3.40
CA SER A 58 9.67 -20.25 -2.68
C SER A 58 8.32 -19.90 -2.04
N GLN A 59 7.42 -20.88 -2.01
CA GLN A 59 6.19 -20.83 -1.24
C GLN A 59 6.07 -22.11 -0.42
N THR A 60 5.95 -21.97 0.89
CA THR A 60 5.81 -23.10 1.80
C THR A 60 4.59 -22.89 2.68
N GLU A 61 3.64 -23.80 2.61
CA GLU A 61 2.52 -23.86 3.54
C GLU A 61 2.95 -24.71 4.77
N LEU A 62 3.05 -24.07 5.90
CA LEU A 62 3.30 -24.74 7.17
C LEU A 62 1.95 -25.02 7.84
N VAL A 63 1.44 -26.23 7.64
CA VAL A 63 0.36 -26.74 8.48
C VAL A 63 1.01 -27.19 9.80
N SER A 64 0.91 -26.39 10.84
CA SER A 64 1.37 -26.79 12.17
C SER A 64 0.51 -27.93 12.69
N ARG A 65 1.06 -29.15 12.70
CA ARG A 65 0.46 -30.33 13.37
C ARG A 65 0.76 -30.33 14.87
N SER A 66 0.62 -29.19 15.53
CA SER A 66 0.65 -29.19 16.99
C SER A 66 -0.69 -29.72 17.50
N MET A 67 -0.64 -30.62 18.50
CA MET A 67 -1.82 -31.20 19.16
C MET A 67 -2.58 -30.15 20.03
N ALA A 68 -2.48 -28.88 19.71
CA ALA A 68 -3.29 -27.82 20.29
C ALA A 68 -4.60 -27.69 19.48
N PRO A 69 -5.73 -27.35 20.13
CA PRO A 69 -7.05 -27.33 19.48
C PRO A 69 -7.26 -26.22 18.45
N ASP A 70 -6.25 -25.45 18.11
CA ASP A 70 -6.33 -24.34 17.15
C ASP A 70 -5.11 -24.37 16.22
N PRO A 71 -5.21 -25.00 15.03
CA PRO A 71 -4.13 -24.96 14.05
C PRO A 71 -4.06 -23.54 13.45
N THR A 72 -3.12 -22.72 13.91
CA THR A 72 -2.78 -21.47 13.24
C THR A 72 -2.16 -21.84 11.88
N GLU A 73 -2.94 -21.70 10.81
CA GLU A 73 -2.43 -21.88 9.46
C GLU A 73 -1.50 -20.70 9.15
N ALA A 74 -0.24 -21.01 8.93
CA ALA A 74 0.75 -20.04 8.49
C ALA A 74 1.28 -20.43 7.11
N SER A 75 1.32 -19.50 6.20
CA SER A 75 1.94 -19.65 4.88
C SER A 75 3.14 -18.73 4.78
N THR A 76 4.28 -19.26 4.36
CA THR A 76 5.49 -18.46 4.15
C THR A 76 5.81 -18.38 2.66
N VAL A 77 6.04 -17.17 2.19
CA VAL A 77 6.40 -16.85 0.81
C VAL A 77 7.70 -16.07 0.79
N THR A 78 8.63 -16.44 -0.09
CA THR A 78 9.90 -15.74 -0.25
C THR A 78 10.03 -15.19 -1.66
N PHE A 79 10.38 -13.94 -1.75
CA PHE A 79 10.65 -13.22 -2.99
C PHE A 79 12.12 -12.80 -3.02
N SER A 80 12.76 -12.88 -4.18
CA SER A 80 14.13 -12.43 -4.40
C SER A 80 14.21 -11.42 -5.51
N ALA A 81 14.93 -10.36 -5.26
CA ALA A 81 15.35 -9.36 -6.21
C ALA A 81 16.89 -9.33 -6.24
N GLU A 82 17.49 -8.55 -7.13
CA GLU A 82 18.95 -8.49 -7.29
C GLU A 82 19.68 -8.14 -5.97
N HIS A 83 19.11 -7.21 -5.21
CA HIS A 83 19.74 -6.68 -3.98
C HIS A 83 18.94 -6.92 -2.70
N LEU A 84 17.76 -7.51 -2.80
CA LEU A 84 16.83 -7.65 -1.68
C LEU A 84 16.09 -8.97 -1.73
N SER A 85 16.10 -9.70 -0.62
CA SER A 85 15.17 -10.82 -0.39
C SER A 85 14.11 -10.40 0.63
N ILE A 86 12.87 -10.80 0.37
CA ILE A 86 11.69 -10.49 1.16
C ILE A 86 11.05 -11.80 1.56
N MET A 87 11.02 -12.10 2.85
CA MET A 87 10.28 -13.22 3.39
C MET A 87 9.02 -12.72 4.09
N VAL A 88 7.89 -13.32 3.78
CA VAL A 88 6.58 -12.96 4.30
C VAL A 88 5.93 -14.20 4.88
N THR A 89 5.55 -14.15 6.13
CA THR A 89 4.73 -15.18 6.77
C THR A 89 3.34 -14.60 6.99
N VAL A 90 2.36 -15.21 6.35
CA VAL A 90 0.94 -14.87 6.49
C VAL A 90 0.36 -15.76 7.58
N VAL A 91 -0.13 -15.17 8.65
CA VAL A 91 -0.70 -15.85 9.80
C VAL A 91 -2.18 -15.51 9.90
N ARG A 92 -3.04 -16.52 9.93
CA ARG A 92 -4.46 -16.32 10.21
C ARG A 92 -4.66 -16.06 11.69
N GLU A 93 -5.31 -14.96 12.00
CA GLU A 93 -5.72 -14.62 13.36
C GLU A 93 -7.21 -14.95 13.57
N ASP A 94 -7.64 -14.99 14.82
CA ASP A 94 -9.04 -15.17 15.15
C ASP A 94 -9.89 -14.02 14.59
N ALA A 95 -11.20 -14.28 14.38
CA ALA A 95 -12.18 -13.29 13.90
C ALA A 95 -12.05 -12.82 12.44
N GLY A 96 -11.42 -13.62 11.55
CA GLY A 96 -11.40 -13.32 10.11
C GLY A 96 -10.36 -12.28 9.70
N HIS A 97 -9.34 -12.09 10.53
CA HIS A 97 -8.21 -11.21 10.23
C HIS A 97 -6.96 -12.03 9.94
N THR A 98 -6.04 -11.39 9.22
CA THR A 98 -4.73 -11.92 8.86
C THR A 98 -3.66 -10.96 9.32
N ARG A 99 -2.53 -11.50 9.77
CA ARG A 99 -1.31 -10.78 10.08
C ARG A 99 -0.22 -11.18 9.10
N ILE A 100 0.58 -10.21 8.71
CA ILE A 100 1.81 -10.40 7.96
C ILE A 100 2.98 -10.15 8.90
N ASP A 101 3.85 -11.15 9.05
CA ASP A 101 5.17 -11.01 9.65
C ASP A 101 6.20 -11.03 8.52
N GLY A 102 6.90 -9.92 8.30
CA GLY A 102 7.85 -9.77 7.20
C GLY A 102 9.28 -9.59 7.66
N TRP A 103 10.20 -10.02 6.82
CA TRP A 103 11.63 -9.83 6.99
C TRP A 103 12.31 -9.50 5.67
N LEU A 104 13.15 -8.47 5.71
CA LEU A 104 13.93 -7.97 4.59
C LEU A 104 15.41 -8.22 4.83
N THR A 105 16.16 -8.55 3.80
CA THR A 105 17.63 -8.67 3.93
C THR A 105 18.35 -7.31 3.93
N CYS A 106 17.65 -6.22 3.67
CA CYS A 106 18.15 -4.86 3.87
C CYS A 106 17.77 -4.37 5.27
N GLY A 107 18.40 -3.28 5.72
CA GLY A 107 18.04 -2.58 6.97
C GLY A 107 16.70 -1.83 6.88
N PRO A 108 16.59 -0.64 7.49
CA PRO A 108 15.34 0.09 7.51
C PRO A 108 14.79 0.36 6.11
N ALA A 109 13.49 0.11 5.93
CA ALA A 109 12.80 0.34 4.67
C ALA A 109 11.35 0.75 4.93
N GLU A 110 10.77 1.53 4.03
CA GLU A 110 9.33 1.72 3.96
C GLU A 110 8.71 0.55 3.20
N VAL A 111 7.69 -0.06 3.79
CA VAL A 111 6.95 -1.18 3.21
C VAL A 111 5.51 -0.76 3.04
N GLU A 112 5.05 -0.74 1.80
CA GLU A 112 3.68 -0.48 1.41
C GLU A 112 3.03 -1.79 1.01
N VAL A 113 1.86 -2.08 1.58
CA VAL A 113 1.08 -3.30 1.34
C VAL A 113 -0.18 -2.91 0.60
N ASP A 114 -0.21 -3.17 -0.70
CA ASP A 114 -1.38 -2.97 -1.56
C ASP A 114 -2.32 -4.18 -1.44
N LEU A 115 -3.53 -3.97 -0.98
CA LEU A 115 -4.55 -5.00 -0.86
C LEU A 115 -5.47 -5.04 -2.09
N SER A 116 -5.98 -6.22 -2.42
CA SER A 116 -6.88 -6.40 -3.57
C SER A 116 -8.21 -5.65 -3.46
N ASP A 117 -8.59 -5.17 -2.27
CA ASP A 117 -9.77 -4.34 -2.03
C ASP A 117 -9.51 -2.84 -2.24
N GLY A 118 -8.29 -2.47 -2.65
CA GLY A 118 -7.86 -1.08 -2.90
C GLY A 118 -7.34 -0.33 -1.68
N ARG A 119 -7.27 -0.97 -0.51
CA ARG A 119 -6.61 -0.39 0.67
C ARG A 119 -5.10 -0.51 0.53
N VAL A 120 -4.41 0.46 1.11
CA VAL A 120 -2.95 0.51 1.17
C VAL A 120 -2.55 0.73 2.62
N GLU A 121 -1.74 -0.17 3.16
CA GLU A 121 -1.16 -0.05 4.49
C GLU A 121 0.34 0.23 4.37
N THR A 122 0.84 1.20 5.13
CA THR A 122 2.25 1.56 5.12
C THR A 122 2.86 1.32 6.49
N VAL A 123 3.95 0.55 6.53
CA VAL A 123 4.72 0.29 7.74
C VAL A 123 6.20 0.52 7.49
N ARG A 124 6.97 0.68 8.55
CA ARG A 124 8.43 0.80 8.48
C ARG A 124 9.08 -0.47 9.04
N ALA A 125 9.94 -1.09 8.25
CA ALA A 125 10.82 -2.13 8.73
C ALA A 125 11.90 -1.55 9.65
N ASP A 126 12.26 -2.29 10.69
CA ASP A 126 13.31 -1.90 11.64
C ASP A 126 14.72 -2.06 11.08
N ALA A 127 15.74 -1.82 11.92
CA ALA A 127 17.14 -1.94 11.53
C ALA A 127 17.55 -3.38 11.16
N ASP A 128 16.82 -4.38 11.65
CA ASP A 128 17.00 -5.79 11.34
C ASP A 128 16.16 -6.24 10.14
N GLY A 129 15.46 -5.32 9.50
CA GLY A 129 14.59 -5.58 8.35
C GLY A 129 13.25 -6.21 8.69
N ARG A 130 12.80 -6.17 9.96
CA ARG A 130 11.55 -6.78 10.39
C ARG A 130 10.40 -5.79 10.33
N PHE A 131 9.24 -6.26 9.89
CA PHE A 131 7.99 -5.49 9.91
C PHE A 131 6.80 -6.40 10.21
N VAL A 132 5.74 -5.81 10.73
CA VAL A 132 4.49 -6.52 11.04
C VAL A 132 3.32 -5.66 10.59
N VAL A 133 2.36 -6.28 9.92
CA VAL A 133 1.08 -5.66 9.54
C VAL A 133 -0.06 -6.51 10.08
N THR A 134 -0.94 -5.92 10.87
CA THR A 134 -2.06 -6.60 11.54
C THR A 134 -3.41 -6.09 11.04
N GLY A 135 -4.46 -6.86 11.29
CA GLY A 135 -5.84 -6.43 10.96
C GLY A 135 -6.17 -6.45 9.48
N LEU A 136 -5.43 -7.21 8.69
CA LEU A 136 -5.70 -7.38 7.27
C LEU A 136 -6.93 -8.28 7.06
N PRO A 137 -7.71 -8.09 5.97
CA PRO A 137 -8.83 -8.96 5.68
C PRO A 137 -8.36 -10.37 5.32
N GLN A 138 -9.03 -11.38 5.82
CA GLN A 138 -8.79 -12.76 5.42
C GLN A 138 -9.34 -13.01 4.01
N GLY A 139 -8.60 -13.78 3.21
CA GLY A 139 -9.07 -14.25 1.91
C GLY A 139 -9.03 -13.17 0.81
N GLY A 140 -7.92 -12.50 0.69
CA GLY A 140 -7.62 -11.57 -0.39
C GLY A 140 -6.24 -11.83 -0.98
N ALA A 141 -5.77 -10.92 -1.79
CA ALA A 141 -4.41 -10.88 -2.27
C ALA A 141 -3.74 -9.57 -1.84
N ALA A 142 -2.45 -9.66 -1.58
CA ALA A 142 -1.61 -8.50 -1.28
C ALA A 142 -0.42 -8.46 -2.22
N ARG A 143 0.15 -7.28 -2.37
CA ARG A 143 1.43 -7.02 -3.04
C ARG A 143 2.23 -6.08 -2.18
N LEU A 144 3.53 -6.28 -2.09
CA LEU A 144 4.42 -5.39 -1.36
C LEU A 144 5.18 -4.50 -2.33
N THR A 145 5.32 -3.24 -1.92
CA THR A 145 6.31 -2.32 -2.48
C THR A 145 7.26 -1.94 -1.36
N VAL A 146 8.51 -2.37 -1.47
CA VAL A 146 9.57 -2.09 -0.49
C VAL A 146 10.44 -0.97 -1.02
N ARG A 147 10.60 0.10 -0.23
CA ARG A 147 11.49 1.23 -0.52
C ARG A 147 12.61 1.26 0.50
N PRO A 148 13.77 0.64 0.21
CA PRO A 148 14.95 0.73 1.07
C PRO A 148 15.43 2.20 1.16
N GLU A 149 16.15 2.55 2.22
CA GLU A 149 16.78 3.87 2.33
C GLU A 149 17.85 4.06 1.25
N GLU A 150 18.52 3.00 0.84
CA GLU A 150 19.48 2.98 -0.25
C GLU A 150 19.10 1.90 -1.26
N GLY A 151 19.06 2.26 -2.55
CA GLY A 151 18.74 1.33 -3.63
C GLY A 151 17.45 1.64 -4.36
N ARG A 152 16.99 0.68 -5.16
CA ARG A 152 15.77 0.81 -5.95
C ARG A 152 14.58 0.23 -5.19
N PRO A 153 13.37 0.79 -5.38
CA PRO A 153 12.16 0.14 -4.91
C PRO A 153 12.01 -1.26 -5.50
N VAL A 154 11.54 -2.19 -4.70
CA VAL A 154 11.26 -3.58 -5.09
C VAL A 154 9.77 -3.85 -4.95
N ILE A 155 9.16 -4.41 -5.99
CA ILE A 155 7.73 -4.75 -6.04
C ILE A 155 7.62 -6.27 -6.14
N THR A 156 6.81 -6.88 -5.27
CA THR A 156 6.54 -8.32 -5.34
C THR A 156 5.39 -8.64 -6.30
N PRO A 157 5.31 -9.87 -6.82
CA PRO A 157 4.05 -10.42 -7.31
C PRO A 157 2.97 -10.41 -6.23
N GLN A 158 1.71 -10.57 -6.64
CA GLN A 158 0.62 -10.77 -5.69
C GLN A 158 0.73 -12.14 -5.01
N PHE A 159 0.39 -12.19 -3.71
CA PHE A 159 0.30 -13.41 -2.93
C PHE A 159 -1.01 -13.42 -2.11
N SER A 160 -1.45 -14.60 -1.67
CA SER A 160 -2.71 -14.79 -0.94
C SER A 160 -2.56 -14.45 0.55
N LEU A 161 -3.61 -13.87 1.15
CA LEU A 161 -3.77 -13.58 2.56
C LEU A 161 -4.64 -14.62 3.27
#